data_2f5c101124dae3f9afd70b0095944520
#
_entry.id   2f5c101124dae3f9afd70b0095944520
#
_cell.length_a   1.000
_cell.length_b   1.000
_cell.length_c   1.000
_cell.angle_alpha   90.00
_cell.angle_beta   90.00
_cell.angle_gamma   90.00
#
_symmetry.space_group_name_H-M   'P 1'
#
loop_
_entity.id
_entity.type
_entity.pdbx_description
1 polymer ?
#
loop_
_entity_poly.entity_id
_entity_poly.type
_entity_poly.pdbx_seq_one_letter_code
_entity_poly.pdbx_strand_id
1 'polypeptide(L)'
;MKSYIISLLCLLLAVGTLSAKEKKDVVYLFGVSYCYSDSTVYFTEIIPVEGVELESFSRILPNRQHYAYELKDYMNFKEGKPGRISAIYFSNKKNKVEKTELKLKKRILKKGGSVRYLGDKFTFTRP
;
A
#
# COMPACT_ATOMS: atom_id res chain seq x y z
N MET A 1 49.10 19.28 -8.55
CA MET A 1 48.27 19.19 -7.34
C MET A 1 46.83 19.58 -7.58
N LYS A 2 46.53 20.68 -8.27
CA LYS A 2 45.16 21.13 -8.51
C LYS A 2 44.32 20.14 -9.34
N SER A 3 44.94 19.39 -10.26
CA SER A 3 44.26 18.39 -11.11
C SER A 3 43.73 17.18 -10.32
N TYR A 4 44.38 16.81 -9.23
CA TYR A 4 43.95 15.66 -8.39
C TYR A 4 42.71 16.00 -7.58
N ILE A 5 42.58 17.22 -7.10
CA ILE A 5 41.43 17.69 -6.32
C ILE A 5 40.19 17.73 -7.23
N ILE A 6 40.30 18.21 -8.44
CA ILE A 6 39.21 18.27 -9.42
C ILE A 6 38.75 16.87 -9.80
N SER A 7 39.67 15.93 -9.99
CA SER A 7 39.39 14.54 -10.32
C SER A 7 38.62 13.86 -9.17
N LEU A 8 39.02 14.10 -7.94
CA LEU A 8 38.33 13.55 -6.75
C LEU A 8 36.93 14.10 -6.60
N LEU A 9 36.74 15.38 -6.86
CA LEU A 9 35.42 16.03 -6.79
C LEU A 9 34.45 15.47 -7.84
N CYS A 10 34.93 15.25 -9.07
CA CYS A 10 34.12 14.62 -10.12
C CYS A 10 33.72 13.20 -9.78
N LEU A 11 34.55 12.43 -9.10
CA LEU A 11 34.24 11.07 -8.65
C LEU A 11 33.14 11.08 -7.61
N LEU A 12 33.17 12.00 -6.66
CA LEU A 12 32.13 12.14 -5.63
C LEU A 12 30.79 12.52 -6.24
N LEU A 13 30.76 13.40 -7.21
CA LEU A 13 29.53 13.78 -7.92
C LEU A 13 28.94 12.62 -8.72
N ALA A 14 29.76 11.78 -9.34
CA ALA A 14 29.32 10.61 -10.07
C ALA A 14 28.65 9.58 -9.14
N VAL A 15 29.19 9.36 -7.96
CA VAL A 15 28.60 8.45 -6.94
C VAL A 15 27.25 8.99 -6.46
N GLY A 16 27.14 10.29 -6.19
CA GLY A 16 25.89 10.92 -5.80
C GLY A 16 24.80 10.80 -6.86
N THR A 17 25.16 10.95 -8.13
CA THR A 17 24.21 10.81 -9.25
C THR A 17 23.70 9.38 -9.41
N LEU A 18 24.55 8.38 -9.20
CA LEU A 18 24.17 6.96 -9.24
C LEU A 18 23.19 6.61 -8.13
N SER A 19 23.39 7.09 -6.91
CA SER A 19 22.48 6.88 -5.79
C SER A 19 21.08 7.41 -6.05
N ALA A 20 20.96 8.56 -6.72
CA ALA A 20 19.69 9.18 -7.06
C ALA A 20 18.88 8.37 -8.09
N LYS A 21 19.54 7.60 -8.97
CA LYS A 21 18.90 6.78 -10.01
C LYS A 21 18.34 5.45 -9.50
N GLU A 22 18.73 5.02 -8.31
CA GLU A 22 18.30 3.74 -7.74
C GLU A 22 17.02 3.83 -6.92
N LYS A 23 16.35 4.98 -6.92
CA LYS A 23 15.08 5.17 -6.21
C LYS A 23 14.00 4.30 -6.83
N LYS A 24 13.52 3.31 -6.08
CA LYS A 24 12.42 2.42 -6.50
C LYS A 24 11.08 3.09 -6.25
N ASP A 25 10.14 2.85 -7.15
CA ASP A 25 8.77 3.28 -6.95
C ASP A 25 8.11 2.42 -5.88
N VAL A 26 7.39 3.06 -4.97
CA VAL A 26 6.67 2.40 -3.89
C VAL A 26 5.24 2.87 -3.91
N VAL A 27 4.32 1.92 -3.84
CA VAL A 27 2.89 2.18 -3.68
C VAL A 27 2.46 1.64 -2.33
N TYR A 28 1.73 2.45 -1.57
CA TYR A 28 1.20 2.06 -0.27
C TYR A 28 -0.23 1.60 -0.44
N LEU A 29 -0.55 0.43 0.09
CA LEU A 29 -1.85 -0.21 -0.02
C LEU A 29 -2.43 -0.50 1.35
N PHE A 30 -3.74 -0.42 1.47
CA PHE A 30 -4.46 -1.14 2.51
C PHE A 30 -5.78 -1.65 1.94
N GLY A 31 -6.28 -2.73 2.51
CA GLY A 31 -7.55 -3.30 2.09
C GLY A 31 -8.55 -3.31 3.23
N VAL A 32 -9.82 -3.30 2.86
CA VAL A 32 -10.92 -3.45 3.82
C VAL A 32 -11.83 -4.57 3.36
N SER A 33 -12.35 -5.34 4.32
CA SER A 33 -13.31 -6.39 4.09
C SER A 33 -14.57 -6.10 4.87
N TYR A 34 -15.71 -6.04 4.18
CA TYR A 34 -16.99 -5.69 4.79
C TYR A 34 -18.13 -6.49 4.19
N CYS A 35 -19.23 -6.57 4.90
CA CYS A 35 -20.48 -7.11 4.38
C CYS A 35 -21.68 -6.46 5.08
N TYR A 36 -22.85 -6.57 4.48
CA TYR A 36 -24.07 -5.95 5.00
C TYR A 36 -24.61 -6.63 6.27
N SER A 37 -24.30 -7.91 6.44
CA SER A 37 -24.79 -8.69 7.59
C SER A 37 -23.92 -8.58 8.84
N ASP A 38 -22.76 -7.90 8.74
CA ASP A 38 -21.80 -7.78 9.83
C ASP A 38 -21.34 -6.32 9.94
N SER A 39 -21.51 -5.74 11.11
CA SER A 39 -21.09 -4.34 11.36
C SER A 39 -19.58 -4.20 11.57
N THR A 40 -18.83 -5.29 11.66
CA THR A 40 -17.39 -5.27 11.80
C THR A 40 -16.73 -5.20 10.43
N VAL A 41 -15.84 -4.23 10.24
CA VAL A 41 -15.03 -4.06 9.04
C VAL A 41 -13.59 -4.44 9.38
N TYR A 42 -13.00 -5.31 8.58
CA TYR A 42 -11.61 -5.75 8.77
C TYR A 42 -10.69 -4.91 7.89
N PHE A 43 -9.64 -4.39 8.49
CA PHE A 43 -8.63 -3.58 7.81
C PHE A 43 -7.31 -4.34 7.78
N THR A 44 -6.60 -4.25 6.66
CA THR A 44 -5.19 -4.63 6.64
C THR A 44 -4.36 -3.46 7.18
N GLU A 45 -3.13 -3.74 7.57
CA GLU A 45 -2.15 -2.67 7.78
C GLU A 45 -1.83 -1.98 6.46
N ILE A 46 -1.28 -0.78 6.51
CA ILE A 46 -0.77 -0.10 5.32
C ILE A 46 0.53 -0.79 4.92
N ILE A 47 0.55 -1.37 3.74
CA ILE A 47 1.64 -2.22 3.27
C ILE A 47 2.32 -1.53 2.08
N PRO A 48 3.64 -1.28 2.14
CA PRO A 48 4.37 -0.79 0.98
C PRO A 48 4.64 -1.92 -0.01
N VAL A 49 4.37 -1.67 -1.27
CA VAL A 49 4.69 -2.58 -2.37
C VAL A 49 5.68 -1.90 -3.28
N GLU A 50 6.89 -2.45 -3.36
CA GLU A 50 7.97 -1.91 -4.18
C GLU A 50 7.89 -2.39 -5.62
N GLY A 51 8.43 -1.58 -6.54
CA GLY A 51 8.51 -1.93 -7.96
C GLY A 51 7.18 -1.88 -8.69
N VAL A 52 6.18 -1.24 -8.11
CA VAL A 52 4.88 -1.02 -8.75
C VAL A 52 4.77 0.45 -9.12
N GLU A 53 4.48 0.72 -10.39
CA GLU A 53 4.28 2.07 -10.89
C GLU A 53 2.81 2.30 -11.22
N LEU A 54 2.24 3.40 -10.73
CA LEU A 54 0.88 3.79 -11.08
C LEU A 54 0.85 4.31 -12.52
N GLU A 55 -0.20 3.97 -13.25
CA GLU A 55 -0.40 4.45 -14.61
C GLU A 55 -0.44 5.98 -14.64
N SER A 56 0.33 6.59 -15.56
CA SER A 56 0.59 8.03 -15.56
C SER A 56 -0.63 8.92 -15.77
N PHE A 57 -1.63 8.46 -16.51
CA PHE A 57 -2.84 9.27 -16.78
C PHE A 57 -3.98 9.02 -15.79
N SER A 58 -4.24 7.77 -15.48
CA SER A 58 -5.38 7.38 -14.64
C SER A 58 -5.00 7.19 -13.18
N ARG A 59 -3.73 7.07 -12.87
CA ARG A 59 -3.19 6.72 -11.55
C ARG A 59 -3.83 5.46 -10.98
N ILE A 60 -4.15 4.51 -11.86
CA ILE A 60 -4.73 3.24 -11.50
C ILE A 60 -3.60 2.30 -11.07
N LEU A 61 -3.87 1.54 -10.01
CA LEU A 61 -2.96 0.51 -9.54
C LEU A 61 -2.99 -0.69 -10.50
N PRO A 62 -1.86 -1.06 -11.14
CA PRO A 62 -1.80 -2.27 -11.93
C PRO A 62 -2.14 -3.50 -11.10
N ASN A 63 -2.90 -4.42 -11.67
CA ASN A 63 -3.30 -5.67 -11.02
C ASN A 63 -4.07 -5.47 -9.70
N ARG A 64 -4.86 -4.41 -9.62
CA ARG A 64 -5.67 -4.10 -8.43
C ARG A 64 -6.52 -5.29 -7.98
N GLN A 65 -7.05 -6.05 -8.93
CA GLN A 65 -7.86 -7.24 -8.65
C GLN A 65 -7.08 -8.33 -7.91
N HIS A 66 -5.80 -8.50 -8.21
CA HIS A 66 -4.94 -9.45 -7.52
C HIS A 66 -4.94 -9.21 -6.01
N TYR A 67 -4.77 -7.95 -5.60
CA TYR A 67 -4.76 -7.59 -4.19
C TYR A 67 -6.12 -7.78 -3.52
N ALA A 68 -7.20 -7.44 -4.22
CA ALA A 68 -8.55 -7.65 -3.72
C ALA A 68 -8.86 -9.15 -3.54
N TYR A 69 -8.44 -9.98 -4.47
CA TYR A 69 -8.61 -11.43 -4.37
C TYR A 69 -7.77 -12.05 -3.25
N GLU A 70 -6.55 -11.57 -3.04
CA GLU A 70 -5.73 -12.04 -1.91
C GLU A 70 -6.44 -11.81 -0.58
N LEU A 71 -7.00 -10.63 -0.38
CA LEU A 71 -7.74 -10.32 0.84
C LEU A 71 -9.01 -11.15 0.95
N LYS A 72 -9.75 -11.29 -0.14
CA LYS A 72 -10.97 -12.11 -0.19
C LYS A 72 -10.68 -13.56 0.17
N ASP A 73 -9.65 -14.15 -0.41
CA ASP A 73 -9.25 -15.53 -0.14
C ASP A 73 -8.82 -15.71 1.31
N TYR A 74 -8.07 -14.76 1.85
CA TYR A 74 -7.68 -14.77 3.26
C TYR A 74 -8.89 -14.77 4.17
N MET A 75 -9.87 -13.89 3.91
CA MET A 75 -11.09 -13.82 4.71
C MET A 75 -11.93 -15.09 4.61
N ASN A 76 -12.01 -15.68 3.40
CA ASN A 76 -12.77 -16.90 3.18
C ASN A 76 -12.14 -18.11 3.88
N PHE A 77 -10.82 -18.30 3.74
CA PHE A 77 -10.16 -19.55 4.10
C PHE A 77 -9.38 -19.49 5.42
N LYS A 78 -8.81 -18.35 5.76
CA LYS A 78 -8.03 -18.21 6.99
C LYS A 78 -8.85 -17.66 8.16
N GLU A 79 -9.69 -16.68 7.91
CA GLU A 79 -10.58 -16.12 8.93
C GLU A 79 -11.94 -16.85 9.00
N GLY A 80 -12.25 -17.66 8.01
CA GLY A 80 -13.52 -18.40 7.97
C GLY A 80 -14.74 -17.48 7.82
N LYS A 81 -14.60 -16.37 7.12
CA LYS A 81 -15.66 -15.38 6.94
C LYS A 81 -15.92 -15.13 5.45
N PRO A 82 -16.62 -16.04 4.75
CA PRO A 82 -16.92 -15.89 3.33
C PRO A 82 -18.02 -14.84 3.06
N GLY A 83 -18.18 -14.51 1.79
CA GLY A 83 -19.26 -13.63 1.34
C GLY A 83 -19.04 -12.15 1.64
N ARG A 84 -17.79 -11.74 1.85
CA ARG A 84 -17.45 -10.36 2.15
C ARG A 84 -16.92 -9.65 0.90
N ILE A 85 -17.07 -8.34 0.85
CA ILE A 85 -16.57 -7.49 -0.21
C ILE A 85 -15.20 -6.96 0.21
N SER A 86 -14.23 -7.04 -0.70
CA SER A 86 -12.89 -6.51 -0.49
C SER A 86 -12.66 -5.26 -1.34
N ALA A 87 -12.21 -4.19 -0.73
CA ALA A 87 -11.86 -2.95 -1.41
C ALA A 87 -10.40 -2.60 -1.12
N ILE A 88 -9.69 -2.13 -2.13
CA ILE A 88 -8.28 -1.77 -2.04
C ILE A 88 -8.12 -0.27 -2.22
N TYR A 89 -7.44 0.35 -1.27
CA TYR A 89 -7.06 1.76 -1.31
C TYR A 89 -5.56 1.85 -1.49
N PHE A 90 -5.10 2.79 -2.28
CA PHE A 90 -3.70 2.90 -2.63
C PHE A 90 -3.29 4.33 -2.95
N SER A 91 -2.02 4.62 -2.78
CA SER A 91 -1.38 5.86 -3.22
C SER A 91 0.13 5.68 -3.22
N ASN A 92 0.82 6.46 -4.04
CA ASN A 92 2.27 6.56 -3.98
C ASN A 92 2.74 7.44 -2.81
N LYS A 93 1.82 8.10 -2.10
CA LYS A 93 2.10 8.92 -0.93
C LYS A 93 1.50 8.29 0.32
N LYS A 94 2.37 7.89 1.25
CA LYS A 94 1.95 7.23 2.49
C LYS A 94 0.96 8.07 3.30
N ASN A 95 1.19 9.38 3.41
CA ASN A 95 0.32 10.27 4.16
C ASN A 95 -1.11 10.35 3.59
N LYS A 96 -1.28 10.21 2.28
CA LYS A 96 -2.60 10.17 1.66
C LYS A 96 -3.36 8.90 2.04
N VAL A 97 -2.68 7.77 2.04
CA VAL A 97 -3.27 6.49 2.43
C VAL A 97 -3.65 6.50 3.90
N GLU A 98 -2.80 7.03 4.75
CA GLU A 98 -3.09 7.19 6.19
C GLU A 98 -4.32 8.06 6.45
N LYS A 99 -4.45 9.17 5.72
CA LYS A 99 -5.63 10.04 5.81
C LYS A 99 -6.91 9.35 5.35
N THR A 100 -6.84 8.58 4.27
CA THR A 100 -7.97 7.81 3.76
C THR A 100 -8.41 6.76 4.77
N GLU A 101 -7.47 6.04 5.35
CA GLU A 101 -7.74 5.04 6.40
C GLU A 101 -8.44 5.68 7.59
N LEU A 102 -7.92 6.80 8.07
CA LEU A 102 -8.50 7.50 9.22
C LEU A 102 -9.92 7.99 8.95
N LYS A 103 -10.17 8.57 7.78
CA LYS A 103 -11.50 9.01 7.38
C LYS A 103 -12.49 7.86 7.31
N LEU A 104 -12.08 6.75 6.73
CA LEU A 104 -12.93 5.57 6.59
C LEU A 104 -13.25 4.97 7.96
N LYS A 105 -12.26 4.85 8.82
CA LYS A 105 -12.42 4.38 10.19
C LYS A 105 -13.41 5.22 10.98
N LYS A 106 -13.26 6.54 10.92
CA LYS A 106 -14.18 7.47 11.61
C LYS A 106 -15.61 7.33 11.10
N ARG A 107 -15.78 7.17 9.80
CA ARG A 107 -17.10 6.99 9.18
C ARG A 107 -17.77 5.71 9.68
N ILE A 108 -17.03 4.61 9.72
CA ILE A 108 -17.54 3.31 10.19
C ILE A 108 -17.97 3.40 11.65
N LEU A 109 -17.12 3.96 12.51
CA LEU A 109 -17.41 4.11 13.93
C LEU A 109 -18.61 5.03 14.17
N LYS A 110 -18.73 6.11 13.40
CA LYS A 110 -19.86 7.04 13.51
C LYS A 110 -21.20 6.38 13.17
N LYS A 111 -21.20 5.41 12.26
CA LYS A 111 -22.39 4.66 11.86
C LYS A 111 -22.70 3.47 12.79
N GLY A 112 -21.98 3.32 13.87
CA GLY A 112 -22.18 2.23 14.83
C GLY A 112 -21.45 0.93 14.49
N GLY A 113 -20.60 0.93 13.47
CA GLY A 113 -19.78 -0.23 13.13
C GLY A 113 -18.53 -0.33 14.00
N SER A 114 -17.81 -1.42 13.85
CA SER A 114 -16.52 -1.64 14.50
C SER A 114 -15.44 -1.93 13.48
N VAL A 115 -14.20 -1.66 13.86
CA VAL A 115 -13.02 -1.86 13.00
C VAL A 115 -12.08 -2.83 13.69
N ARG A 116 -11.61 -3.83 12.95
CA ARG A 116 -10.56 -4.76 13.40
C ARG A 116 -9.44 -4.81 12.39
N TYR A 117 -8.22 -4.81 12.88
CA TYR A 117 -7.03 -4.95 12.04
C TYR A 117 -6.58 -6.40 11.98
N LEU A 118 -6.20 -6.84 10.77
CA LEU A 118 -5.67 -8.19 10.58
C LEU A 118 -4.22 -8.31 11.09
N GLY A 119 -3.51 -7.18 11.13
CA GLY A 119 -2.15 -7.14 11.65
C GLY A 119 -1.18 -7.98 10.82
N ASP A 120 -0.24 -8.62 11.49
CA ASP A 120 0.82 -9.42 10.84
C ASP A 120 0.31 -10.72 10.21
N LYS A 121 -0.92 -11.10 10.46
CA LYS A 121 -1.51 -12.32 9.88
C LYS A 121 -1.72 -12.24 8.38
N PHE A 122 -1.78 -11.03 7.84
CA PHE A 122 -2.03 -10.80 6.42
C PHE A 122 -1.05 -9.80 5.83
N THR A 123 -0.57 -10.08 4.63
CA THR A 123 0.18 -9.13 3.81
C THR A 123 -0.15 -9.35 2.34
N PHE A 124 -0.01 -8.30 1.54
CA PHE A 124 -0.17 -8.40 0.10
C PHE A 124 1.13 -8.88 -0.55
N THR A 125 1.00 -9.68 -1.59
CA THR A 125 2.13 -10.13 -2.41
C THR A 125 2.06 -9.51 -3.80
N ARG A 126 3.22 -9.29 -4.42
CA ARG A 126 3.26 -8.82 -5.81
C ARG A 126 2.71 -9.89 -6.75
N PRO A 127 1.91 -9.48 -7.75
CA PRO A 127 1.46 -10.40 -8.78
C PRO A 127 2.58 -10.89 -9.67
#